data_884ac26d5eecbcee3871ab7095e3be0d
#
_entry.id   884ac26d5eecbcee3871ab7095e3be0d
#
_cell.length_a   1.000
_cell.length_b   1.000
_cell.length_c   1.000
_cell.angle_alpha   90.00
_cell.angle_beta   90.00
_cell.angle_gamma   90.00
#
_symmetry.space_group_name_H-M   'P 1'
#
loop_
_entity.id
_entity.type
_entity.pdbx_description
1 polymer ?
#
loop_
_entity_poly.entity_id
_entity_poly.type
_entity_poly.pdbx_seq_one_letter_code
_entity_poly.pdbx_strand_id
1 'polypeptide(L)'
;MPQESYSMESVSHENRKFNPQPDFAAQAHIGSEAAYRELYERSIADPEAFWAEAAEELSWFRKWDTVLDESEAPFFKWFSGAKTNLCYNCVDRHLDGPNRNKAALIWEGEPGDTRVLTYQDVHREVCKFANGLKQIGIKKGDRVAIYLPMVPELVLAVLACARIGAVHTVIFAGFSADSIRDRVNDCGAKCVITADGGWRRGRVLSLKNTVDEALKGAEGVSDVVVVKRAHGDPFPCHVKEGRDHWYHRLVQDQPVECPCEEMEAEDMLFLLYTSGTTGKPKGIIHTTAGYMVYTYLTTKYIFDLKPEDVFWCTADVGWITGHSYIVYGPMQNAATQIIYEGAPNEPDEGRFWEIVEKYRATIFYTAPTAIRAFMKWGDKWPQQHDISSLRLLGTVGEPINPEAWMWYHKVIGAERCPIVDTWWQTETGGHMLTPVPGATATKPGCATVPFFGIEPAILTDEGEEAEAGILAIKKSWPGILRGIYG
;
A
#
# COMPACT_ATOMS: atom_id res chain seq x y z
N MET A 1 -9.19 -9.57 -36.20
CA MET A 1 -8.35 -10.65 -35.70
C MET A 1 -9.03 -11.21 -34.47
N PRO A 2 -9.16 -12.53 -34.29
CA PRO A 2 -9.84 -13.10 -33.14
C PRO A 2 -9.07 -12.74 -31.87
N GLN A 3 -9.79 -12.33 -30.82
CA GLN A 3 -9.25 -12.26 -29.46
C GLN A 3 -8.88 -13.70 -29.06
N GLU A 4 -7.60 -14.02 -29.05
CA GLU A 4 -7.12 -15.21 -28.36
C GLU A 4 -7.42 -15.03 -26.87
N SER A 5 -8.31 -15.83 -26.37
CA SER A 5 -8.54 -16.02 -24.93
C SER A 5 -7.27 -16.61 -24.36
N TYR A 6 -6.48 -15.80 -23.65
CA TYR A 6 -5.33 -16.30 -22.88
C TYR A 6 -5.88 -17.21 -21.77
N SER A 7 -5.82 -18.52 -22.03
CA SER A 7 -6.30 -19.53 -21.10
C SER A 7 -5.26 -19.79 -20.01
N MET A 8 -5.72 -20.20 -18.82
CA MET A 8 -4.85 -20.70 -17.74
C MET A 8 -3.93 -21.86 -18.17
N GLU A 9 -4.20 -22.49 -19.30
CA GLU A 9 -3.37 -23.52 -19.90
C GLU A 9 -1.93 -23.07 -20.22
N SER A 10 -1.71 -21.77 -20.56
CA SER A 10 -0.35 -21.28 -20.85
C SER A 10 0.57 -21.27 -19.63
N VAL A 11 0.01 -21.16 -18.41
CA VAL A 11 0.76 -21.15 -17.14
C VAL A 11 1.16 -22.57 -16.73
N SER A 12 0.31 -23.56 -17.02
CA SER A 12 0.55 -24.97 -16.65
C SER A 12 1.73 -25.61 -17.42
N HIS A 13 2.10 -25.04 -18.57
CA HIS A 13 3.23 -25.51 -19.40
C HIS A 13 4.52 -24.69 -19.23
N GLU A 14 4.53 -23.65 -18.38
CA GLU A 14 5.72 -22.85 -18.14
C GLU A 14 6.71 -23.60 -17.23
N ASN A 15 7.92 -23.84 -17.73
CA ASN A 15 8.95 -24.58 -17.00
C ASN A 15 10.25 -23.79 -16.77
N ARG A 16 10.35 -22.57 -17.30
CA ARG A 16 11.53 -21.75 -17.13
C ARG A 16 11.66 -21.30 -15.67
N LYS A 17 12.88 -21.36 -15.15
CA LYS A 17 13.22 -20.83 -13.82
C LYS A 17 14.44 -19.94 -13.94
N PHE A 18 14.45 -18.85 -13.19
CA PHE A 18 15.52 -17.88 -13.16
C PHE A 18 16.08 -17.83 -11.73
N ASN A 19 17.29 -18.31 -11.56
CA ASN A 19 17.97 -18.26 -10.27
C ASN A 19 18.38 -16.81 -9.95
N PRO A 20 18.49 -16.44 -8.66
CA PRO A 20 19.03 -15.15 -8.26
C PRO A 20 20.39 -14.90 -8.88
N GLN A 21 20.60 -13.68 -9.38
CA GLN A 21 21.92 -13.27 -9.88
C GLN A 21 22.91 -13.24 -8.71
N PRO A 22 24.15 -13.78 -8.87
CA PRO A 22 25.12 -13.87 -7.77
C PRO A 22 25.41 -12.52 -7.10
N ASP A 23 25.56 -11.45 -7.89
CA ASP A 23 25.85 -10.11 -7.38
C ASP A 23 24.67 -9.53 -6.58
N PHE A 24 23.44 -9.83 -6.99
CA PHE A 24 22.25 -9.45 -6.23
C PHE A 24 22.16 -10.25 -4.93
N ALA A 25 22.32 -11.57 -5.00
CA ALA A 25 22.25 -12.47 -3.85
C ALA A 25 23.30 -12.11 -2.77
N ALA A 26 24.52 -11.75 -3.19
CA ALA A 26 25.60 -11.37 -2.28
C ALA A 26 25.29 -10.12 -1.44
N GLN A 27 24.38 -9.26 -1.90
CA GLN A 27 24.00 -8.02 -1.23
C GLN A 27 22.59 -8.08 -0.60
N ALA A 28 21.84 -9.15 -0.87
CA ALA A 28 20.47 -9.29 -0.41
C ALA A 28 20.39 -9.51 1.10
N HIS A 29 19.28 -9.09 1.73
CA HIS A 29 18.99 -9.41 3.13
C HIS A 29 18.95 -10.93 3.35
N ILE A 30 18.45 -11.66 2.35
CA ILE A 30 18.41 -13.13 2.33
C ILE A 30 19.06 -13.57 1.01
N GLY A 31 20.29 -14.01 1.06
CA GLY A 31 21.14 -14.21 -0.12
C GLY A 31 21.27 -15.68 -0.57
N SER A 32 20.50 -16.61 0.03
CA SER A 32 20.55 -18.02 -0.37
C SER A 32 19.25 -18.76 -0.08
N GLU A 33 18.98 -19.81 -0.84
CA GLU A 33 17.83 -20.69 -0.60
C GLU A 33 17.93 -21.38 0.78
N ALA A 34 19.14 -21.70 1.24
CA ALA A 34 19.36 -22.29 2.57
C ALA A 34 18.93 -21.31 3.68
N ALA A 35 19.31 -20.03 3.58
CA ALA A 35 18.91 -19.01 4.54
C ALA A 35 17.39 -18.77 4.51
N TYR A 36 16.76 -18.77 3.32
CA TYR A 36 15.31 -18.70 3.23
C TYR A 36 14.63 -19.88 3.94
N ARG A 37 15.09 -21.10 3.67
CA ARG A 37 14.51 -22.31 4.28
C ARG A 37 14.65 -22.32 5.80
N GLU A 38 15.79 -21.95 6.32
CA GLU A 38 16.04 -21.85 7.77
C GLU A 38 15.07 -20.87 8.43
N LEU A 39 14.92 -19.65 7.85
CA LEU A 39 13.98 -18.64 8.35
C LEU A 39 12.53 -19.11 8.23
N TYR A 40 12.16 -19.73 7.11
CA TYR A 40 10.82 -20.24 6.88
C TYR A 40 10.46 -21.37 7.87
N GLU A 41 11.32 -22.38 8.01
CA GLU A 41 11.11 -23.50 8.95
C GLU A 41 11.00 -23.00 10.38
N ARG A 42 11.83 -22.04 10.79
CA ARG A 42 11.75 -21.41 12.12
C ARG A 42 10.43 -20.66 12.30
N SER A 43 9.97 -19.94 11.29
CA SER A 43 8.72 -19.18 11.36
C SER A 43 7.47 -20.06 11.46
N ILE A 44 7.54 -21.31 10.96
CA ILE A 44 6.44 -22.29 11.05
C ILE A 44 6.51 -23.10 12.35
N ALA A 45 7.73 -23.43 12.79
CA ALA A 45 7.93 -24.23 14.00
C ALA A 45 7.62 -23.46 15.30
N ASP A 46 8.00 -22.20 15.35
CA ASP A 46 7.76 -21.30 16.49
C ASP A 46 7.35 -19.90 16.01
N PRO A 47 6.10 -19.72 15.58
CA PRO A 47 5.62 -18.44 15.05
C PRO A 47 5.64 -17.33 16.10
N GLU A 48 5.40 -17.63 17.39
CA GLU A 48 5.42 -16.62 18.43
C GLU A 48 6.83 -16.02 18.60
N ALA A 49 7.85 -16.87 18.74
CA ALA A 49 9.23 -16.39 18.85
C ALA A 49 9.69 -15.65 17.59
N PHE A 50 9.32 -16.14 16.40
CA PHE A 50 9.69 -15.49 15.13
C PHE A 50 9.09 -14.10 15.01
N TRP A 51 7.79 -13.95 15.26
CA TRP A 51 7.11 -12.66 15.14
C TRP A 51 7.44 -11.69 16.27
N ALA A 52 7.76 -12.22 17.48
CA ALA A 52 8.28 -11.41 18.56
C ALA A 52 9.62 -10.77 18.18
N GLU A 53 10.55 -11.55 17.61
CA GLU A 53 11.85 -11.05 17.14
C GLU A 53 11.68 -9.99 16.04
N ALA A 54 10.81 -10.24 15.05
CA ALA A 54 10.51 -9.27 14.00
C ALA A 54 9.93 -7.96 14.56
N ALA A 55 9.09 -8.05 15.59
CA ALA A 55 8.46 -6.91 16.25
C ALA A 55 9.44 -6.05 17.06
N GLU A 56 10.58 -6.62 17.53
CA GLU A 56 11.64 -5.87 18.21
C GLU A 56 12.29 -4.79 17.33
N GLU A 57 12.21 -4.91 16.02
CA GLU A 57 12.71 -3.89 15.10
C GLU A 57 11.84 -2.62 15.05
N LEU A 58 10.66 -2.65 15.67
CA LEU A 58 9.68 -1.56 15.68
C LEU A 58 9.59 -0.89 17.05
N SER A 59 8.96 0.29 17.11
CA SER A 59 8.83 1.06 18.34
C SER A 59 7.50 0.78 19.04
N TRP A 60 7.58 0.53 20.33
CA TRP A 60 6.43 0.22 21.19
C TRP A 60 6.42 1.17 22.41
N PHE A 61 5.26 1.73 22.73
CA PHE A 61 5.07 2.47 24.00
C PHE A 61 4.97 1.49 25.18
N ARG A 62 4.35 0.32 24.92
CA ARG A 62 4.35 -0.84 25.81
C ARG A 62 4.45 -2.11 24.96
N LYS A 63 5.34 -3.04 25.31
CA LYS A 63 5.42 -4.34 24.67
C LYS A 63 4.23 -5.20 25.06
N TRP A 64 4.02 -6.25 24.29
CA TRP A 64 2.93 -7.23 24.45
C TRP A 64 3.08 -8.13 25.67
N ASP A 65 1.97 -8.62 26.14
CA ASP A 65 1.91 -9.68 27.15
C ASP A 65 1.89 -11.08 26.46
N THR A 66 1.23 -11.16 25.28
CA THR A 66 1.09 -12.40 24.49
C THR A 66 1.26 -12.04 23.00
N VAL A 67 2.09 -12.81 22.27
CA VAL A 67 2.34 -12.58 20.83
C VAL A 67 1.15 -13.03 20.00
N LEU A 68 0.68 -14.27 20.21
CA LEU A 68 -0.47 -14.86 19.53
C LEU A 68 -1.48 -15.38 20.56
N ASP A 69 -2.68 -14.86 20.51
CA ASP A 69 -3.81 -15.35 21.30
C ASP A 69 -4.80 -16.08 20.39
N GLU A 70 -4.90 -17.39 20.59
CA GLU A 70 -5.77 -18.31 19.86
C GLU A 70 -6.99 -18.75 20.67
N SER A 71 -7.24 -18.13 21.83
CA SER A 71 -8.32 -18.53 22.74
C SER A 71 -9.73 -18.44 22.14
N GLU A 72 -9.89 -17.57 21.13
CA GLU A 72 -11.14 -17.36 20.41
C GLU A 72 -11.06 -17.80 18.93
N ALA A 73 -10.22 -18.79 18.61
CA ALA A 73 -10.08 -19.28 17.24
C ALA A 73 -11.46 -19.60 16.59
N PRO A 74 -11.69 -19.23 15.31
CA PRO A 74 -10.72 -18.73 14.31
C PRO A 74 -10.47 -17.22 14.36
N PHE A 75 -10.87 -16.51 15.41
CA PHE A 75 -10.64 -15.09 15.61
C PHE A 75 -9.37 -14.89 16.44
N PHE A 76 -8.26 -14.58 15.76
CA PHE A 76 -6.93 -14.47 16.35
C PHE A 76 -6.63 -13.04 16.76
N LYS A 77 -5.86 -12.86 17.84
CA LYS A 77 -5.30 -11.57 18.25
C LYS A 77 -3.78 -11.65 18.26
N TRP A 78 -3.12 -10.59 17.84
CA TRP A 78 -1.67 -10.52 17.77
C TRP A 78 -1.12 -9.37 18.61
N PHE A 79 -0.06 -9.65 19.37
CA PHE A 79 0.61 -8.72 20.27
C PHE A 79 -0.32 -8.14 21.36
N SER A 80 -1.17 -8.99 21.93
CA SER A 80 -2.14 -8.60 22.96
C SER A 80 -1.47 -7.93 24.16
N GLY A 81 -2.04 -6.80 24.63
CA GLY A 81 -1.49 -5.96 25.69
C GLY A 81 -0.46 -4.94 25.23
N ALA A 82 0.00 -4.98 24.00
CA ALA A 82 0.93 -3.97 23.49
C ALA A 82 0.25 -2.63 23.22
N LYS A 83 1.05 -1.55 23.33
CA LYS A 83 0.69 -0.21 22.91
C LYS A 83 1.69 0.33 21.91
N THR A 84 1.19 0.84 20.80
CA THR A 84 2.01 1.42 19.73
C THR A 84 1.20 2.44 18.92
N ASN A 85 1.83 3.04 17.91
CA ASN A 85 1.14 3.85 16.90
C ASN A 85 1.84 3.67 15.56
N LEU A 86 1.07 3.39 14.52
CA LEU A 86 1.63 3.12 13.20
C LEU A 86 2.25 4.38 12.58
N CYS A 87 1.65 5.56 12.79
CA CYS A 87 2.25 6.83 12.35
C CYS A 87 3.59 7.08 13.04
N TYR A 88 3.71 6.80 14.34
CA TYR A 88 4.99 6.89 15.05
C TYR A 88 6.06 6.02 14.37
N ASN A 89 5.71 4.80 14.02
CA ASN A 89 6.63 3.87 13.36
C ASN A 89 6.96 4.25 11.91
N CYS A 90 6.08 4.99 11.23
CA CYS A 90 6.32 5.49 9.87
C CYS A 90 7.15 6.78 9.84
N VAL A 91 7.09 7.60 10.89
CA VAL A 91 7.60 8.97 10.84
C VAL A 91 8.50 9.30 12.03
N ASP A 92 7.95 9.32 13.25
CA ASP A 92 8.62 9.87 14.44
C ASP A 92 9.93 9.14 14.77
N ARG A 93 9.95 7.81 14.71
CA ARG A 93 11.14 7.01 15.04
C ARG A 93 12.34 7.28 14.11
N HIS A 94 12.11 7.93 12.96
CA HIS A 94 13.17 8.27 12.02
C HIS A 94 13.78 9.65 12.26
N LEU A 95 13.21 10.45 13.17
CA LEU A 95 13.64 11.85 13.37
C LEU A 95 14.89 12.00 14.21
N ASP A 96 15.20 11.04 15.07
CA ASP A 96 16.38 11.07 15.93
C ASP A 96 17.66 10.53 15.26
N GLY A 97 17.58 10.20 13.97
CA GLY A 97 18.65 9.56 13.22
C GLY A 97 18.95 10.21 11.88
N PRO A 98 19.75 9.55 11.04
CA PRO A 98 20.17 10.04 9.74
C PRO A 98 19.00 10.22 8.76
N ASN A 99 17.88 9.55 8.98
CA ASN A 99 16.71 9.60 8.09
C ASN A 99 15.88 10.89 8.24
N ARG A 100 16.10 11.70 9.25
CA ARG A 100 15.34 12.94 9.51
C ARG A 100 15.19 13.81 8.27
N ASN A 101 16.30 14.04 7.56
CA ASN A 101 16.36 14.88 6.38
C ASN A 101 16.36 14.09 5.06
N LYS A 102 16.17 12.77 5.13
CA LYS A 102 16.01 11.91 3.96
C LYS A 102 14.67 12.20 3.29
N ALA A 103 14.64 12.25 1.96
CA ALA A 103 13.38 12.34 1.23
C ALA A 103 12.51 11.11 1.56
N ALA A 104 11.31 11.36 2.08
CA ALA A 104 10.31 10.33 2.32
C ALA A 104 9.41 10.19 1.09
N LEU A 105 8.93 11.31 0.56
CA LEU A 105 8.01 11.38 -0.57
C LEU A 105 8.58 12.29 -1.65
N ILE A 106 8.69 11.77 -2.87
CA ILE A 106 8.94 12.51 -4.09
C ILE A 106 7.65 12.44 -4.90
N TRP A 107 6.94 13.54 -4.97
CA TRP A 107 5.68 13.59 -5.70
C TRP A 107 5.82 14.31 -7.02
N GLU A 108 5.15 13.78 -8.04
CA GLU A 108 4.98 14.39 -9.33
C GLU A 108 3.51 14.36 -9.77
N GLY A 109 2.99 15.51 -10.17
CA GLY A 109 1.67 15.65 -10.76
C GLY A 109 1.70 15.45 -12.26
N GLU A 110 0.57 15.07 -12.85
CA GLU A 110 0.44 14.89 -14.29
C GLU A 110 0.83 16.16 -15.10
N PRO A 111 0.52 17.39 -14.64
CA PRO A 111 0.98 18.62 -15.32
C PRO A 111 2.49 18.89 -15.21
N GLY A 112 3.24 18.06 -14.46
CA GLY A 112 4.69 18.23 -14.29
C GLY A 112 5.11 19.02 -13.05
N ASP A 113 4.19 19.44 -12.20
CA ASP A 113 4.48 20.02 -10.89
C ASP A 113 5.05 18.96 -9.95
N THR A 114 5.95 19.35 -9.06
CA THR A 114 6.71 18.43 -8.22
C THR A 114 6.79 18.93 -6.77
N ARG A 115 6.88 18.00 -5.83
CA ARG A 115 7.12 18.29 -4.41
C ARG A 115 7.95 17.19 -3.77
N VAL A 116 8.93 17.58 -2.97
CA VAL A 116 9.72 16.62 -2.17
C VAL A 116 9.49 16.94 -0.70
N LEU A 117 9.17 15.91 0.08
CA LEU A 117 9.01 16.00 1.52
C LEU A 117 10.01 15.07 2.20
N THR A 118 10.81 15.62 3.12
CA THR A 118 11.64 14.82 4.03
C THR A 118 10.79 14.17 5.11
N TYR A 119 11.36 13.20 5.86
CA TYR A 119 10.65 12.63 7.02
C TYR A 119 10.28 13.71 8.04
N GLN A 120 11.12 14.73 8.22
CA GLN A 120 10.80 15.86 9.08
C GLN A 120 9.65 16.72 8.54
N ASP A 121 9.60 16.94 7.22
CA ASP A 121 8.49 17.68 6.60
C ASP A 121 7.18 16.90 6.74
N VAL A 122 7.21 15.58 6.48
CA VAL A 122 6.06 14.70 6.70
C VAL A 122 5.59 14.78 8.15
N HIS A 123 6.50 14.72 9.13
CA HIS A 123 6.15 14.84 10.55
C HIS A 123 5.40 16.16 10.84
N ARG A 124 5.96 17.28 10.39
CA ARG A 124 5.36 18.60 10.61
C ARG A 124 3.97 18.71 9.98
N GLU A 125 3.85 18.30 8.74
CA GLU A 125 2.57 18.36 8.01
C GLU A 125 1.53 17.41 8.62
N VAL A 126 1.93 16.20 8.99
CA VAL A 126 1.05 15.23 9.69
C VAL A 126 0.60 15.77 11.05
N CYS A 127 1.50 16.34 11.84
CA CYS A 127 1.14 16.95 13.14
C CYS A 127 0.14 18.09 12.98
N LYS A 128 0.38 19.00 12.03
CA LYS A 128 -0.57 20.08 11.73
C LYS A 128 -1.93 19.55 11.28
N PHE A 129 -1.94 18.54 10.40
CA PHE A 129 -3.20 17.99 9.94
C PHE A 129 -3.94 17.23 11.05
N ALA A 130 -3.24 16.46 11.85
CA ALA A 130 -3.79 15.78 13.03
C ALA A 130 -4.42 16.78 14.03
N ASN A 131 -3.74 17.90 14.31
CA ASN A 131 -4.30 18.98 15.12
C ASN A 131 -5.52 19.64 14.47
N GLY A 132 -5.50 19.86 13.15
CA GLY A 132 -6.65 20.36 12.40
C GLY A 132 -7.86 19.41 12.50
N LEU A 133 -7.65 18.09 12.36
CA LEU A 133 -8.70 17.09 12.55
C LEU A 133 -9.27 17.12 13.98
N LYS A 134 -8.40 17.23 15.01
CA LYS A 134 -8.86 17.40 16.39
C LYS A 134 -9.67 18.69 16.59
N GLN A 135 -9.27 19.79 15.95
CA GLN A 135 -9.97 21.07 16.01
C GLN A 135 -11.41 20.98 15.49
N ILE A 136 -11.65 20.21 14.43
CA ILE A 136 -13.01 19.95 13.90
C ILE A 136 -13.72 18.80 14.62
N GLY A 137 -13.17 18.29 15.75
CA GLY A 137 -13.84 17.36 16.66
C GLY A 137 -13.62 15.87 16.35
N ILE A 138 -12.69 15.51 15.48
CA ILE A 138 -12.32 14.10 15.20
C ILE A 138 -11.50 13.56 16.37
N LYS A 139 -11.86 12.35 16.84
CA LYS A 139 -11.28 11.67 18.00
C LYS A 139 -10.92 10.23 17.66
N LYS A 140 -10.17 9.59 18.58
CA LYS A 140 -9.90 8.15 18.54
C LYS A 140 -11.17 7.34 18.29
N GLY A 141 -11.13 6.43 17.34
CA GLY A 141 -12.24 5.56 16.95
C GLY A 141 -13.26 6.19 15.99
N ASP A 142 -13.20 7.50 15.73
CA ASP A 142 -14.05 8.13 14.70
C ASP A 142 -13.59 7.70 13.30
N ARG A 143 -14.53 7.51 12.36
CA ARG A 143 -14.21 7.15 10.99
C ARG A 143 -14.10 8.39 10.13
N VAL A 144 -13.04 8.39 9.30
CA VAL A 144 -12.73 9.46 8.35
C VAL A 144 -12.62 8.84 6.95
N ALA A 145 -13.48 9.24 6.05
CA ALA A 145 -13.40 8.83 4.65
C ALA A 145 -12.44 9.75 3.88
N ILE A 146 -11.56 9.15 3.07
CA ILE A 146 -10.56 9.87 2.28
C ILE A 146 -10.80 9.59 0.80
N TYR A 147 -11.15 10.63 0.04
CA TYR A 147 -11.41 10.58 -1.39
C TYR A 147 -10.52 11.61 -2.09
N LEU A 148 -9.24 11.28 -2.24
CA LEU A 148 -8.19 12.14 -2.77
C LEU A 148 -7.50 11.50 -3.98
N PRO A 149 -6.98 12.30 -4.92
CA PRO A 149 -6.09 11.80 -5.95
C PRO A 149 -4.73 11.47 -5.31
N MET A 150 -3.78 10.92 -6.09
CA MET A 150 -2.45 10.54 -5.62
C MET A 150 -1.56 11.76 -5.37
N VAL A 151 -1.94 12.58 -4.40
CA VAL A 151 -1.20 13.77 -3.92
C VAL A 151 -0.56 13.50 -2.56
N PRO A 152 0.47 14.26 -2.14
CA PRO A 152 1.09 14.08 -0.83
C PRO A 152 0.08 14.13 0.32
N GLU A 153 -0.93 14.99 0.22
CA GLU A 153 -1.97 15.15 1.23
C GLU A 153 -2.78 13.85 1.48
N LEU A 154 -2.82 12.92 0.52
CA LEU A 154 -3.42 11.60 0.71
C LEU A 154 -2.64 10.79 1.77
N VAL A 155 -1.31 10.72 1.64
CA VAL A 155 -0.45 10.04 2.62
C VAL A 155 -0.50 10.76 3.96
N LEU A 156 -0.46 12.09 3.95
CA LEU A 156 -0.56 12.91 5.17
C LEU A 156 -1.89 12.70 5.89
N ALA A 157 -3.01 12.56 5.16
CA ALA A 157 -4.33 12.29 5.73
C ALA A 157 -4.39 10.93 6.41
N VAL A 158 -3.91 9.88 5.75
CA VAL A 158 -3.84 8.52 6.31
C VAL A 158 -3.01 8.51 7.60
N LEU A 159 -1.83 9.11 7.57
CA LEU A 159 -0.94 9.17 8.75
C LEU A 159 -1.50 10.07 9.86
N ALA A 160 -2.18 11.17 9.54
CA ALA A 160 -2.82 12.03 10.53
C ALA A 160 -3.96 11.31 11.25
N CYS A 161 -4.78 10.53 10.53
CA CYS A 161 -5.80 9.67 11.14
C CYS A 161 -5.15 8.63 12.07
N ALA A 162 -4.14 7.89 11.59
CA ALA A 162 -3.43 6.91 12.40
C ALA A 162 -2.79 7.54 13.65
N ARG A 163 -2.25 8.77 13.52
CA ARG A 163 -1.63 9.50 14.62
C ARG A 163 -2.57 9.75 15.79
N ILE A 164 -3.81 10.12 15.51
CA ILE A 164 -4.82 10.44 16.55
C ILE A 164 -5.74 9.26 16.86
N GLY A 165 -5.48 8.09 16.30
CA GLY A 165 -6.31 6.89 16.49
C GLY A 165 -7.67 6.96 15.80
N ALA A 166 -7.86 7.84 14.82
CA ALA A 166 -9.04 7.83 13.97
C ALA A 166 -8.93 6.72 12.91
N VAL A 167 -10.03 6.05 12.65
CA VAL A 167 -10.11 4.96 11.67
C VAL A 167 -10.31 5.55 10.28
N HIS A 168 -9.36 5.39 9.39
CA HIS A 168 -9.53 5.88 8.01
C HIS A 168 -10.17 4.83 7.09
N THR A 169 -10.88 5.30 6.08
CA THR A 169 -11.32 4.51 4.93
C THR A 169 -11.00 5.28 3.64
N VAL A 170 -10.05 4.76 2.86
CA VAL A 170 -9.67 5.40 1.60
C VAL A 170 -10.56 4.88 0.48
N ILE A 171 -11.12 5.80 -0.28
CA ILE A 171 -12.02 5.53 -1.40
C ILE A 171 -11.30 5.97 -2.67
N PHE A 172 -11.16 5.05 -3.64
CA PHE A 172 -10.52 5.35 -4.92
C PHE A 172 -11.16 6.56 -5.62
N ALA A 173 -10.34 7.54 -5.99
CA ALA A 173 -10.81 8.82 -6.57
C ALA A 173 -11.55 8.72 -7.91
N GLY A 174 -11.60 7.52 -8.50
CA GLY A 174 -12.39 7.21 -9.69
C GLY A 174 -13.79 6.66 -9.43
N PHE A 175 -14.21 6.48 -8.15
CA PHE A 175 -15.51 5.95 -7.82
C PHE A 175 -16.64 7.00 -7.93
N SER A 176 -17.86 6.52 -8.19
CA SER A 176 -19.07 7.34 -8.30
C SER A 176 -19.55 7.88 -6.95
N ALA A 177 -20.42 8.87 -6.98
CA ALA A 177 -21.08 9.43 -5.80
C ALA A 177 -21.81 8.36 -4.97
N ASP A 178 -22.51 7.43 -5.62
CA ASP A 178 -23.20 6.33 -4.93
C ASP A 178 -22.22 5.42 -4.18
N SER A 179 -21.08 5.10 -4.82
CA SER A 179 -20.03 4.30 -4.18
C SER A 179 -19.42 4.99 -2.96
N ILE A 180 -19.30 6.31 -2.96
CA ILE A 180 -18.85 7.10 -1.82
C ILE A 180 -19.91 7.06 -0.72
N ARG A 181 -21.17 7.34 -1.07
CA ARG A 181 -22.30 7.36 -0.14
C ARG A 181 -22.44 6.05 0.62
N ASP A 182 -22.41 4.92 -0.10
CA ASP A 182 -22.56 3.60 0.49
C ASP A 182 -21.50 3.35 1.56
N ARG A 183 -20.22 3.67 1.26
CA ARG A 183 -19.12 3.47 2.21
C ARG A 183 -19.16 4.41 3.40
N VAL A 184 -19.49 5.67 3.15
CA VAL A 184 -19.63 6.70 4.19
C VAL A 184 -20.73 6.35 5.18
N ASN A 185 -21.88 5.90 4.66
CA ASN A 185 -23.00 5.47 5.50
C ASN A 185 -22.70 4.17 6.25
N ASP A 186 -22.13 3.18 5.57
CA ASP A 186 -21.82 1.88 6.17
C ASP A 186 -20.82 2.02 7.34
N CYS A 187 -19.72 2.77 7.14
CA CYS A 187 -18.78 2.99 8.25
C CYS A 187 -19.20 4.08 9.23
N GLY A 188 -20.23 4.86 8.95
CA GLY A 188 -20.64 6.00 9.77
C GLY A 188 -19.56 7.07 9.86
N ALA A 189 -18.98 7.46 8.71
CA ALA A 189 -17.92 8.47 8.69
C ALA A 189 -18.42 9.83 9.17
N LYS A 190 -17.64 10.50 10.02
CA LYS A 190 -17.92 11.85 10.52
C LYS A 190 -17.31 12.94 9.63
N CYS A 191 -16.21 12.64 8.98
CA CYS A 191 -15.48 13.57 8.12
C CYS A 191 -15.17 12.92 6.77
N VAL A 192 -15.21 13.73 5.71
CA VAL A 192 -14.71 13.37 4.40
C VAL A 192 -13.56 14.30 4.03
N ILE A 193 -12.40 13.73 3.66
CA ILE A 193 -11.26 14.50 3.13
C ILE A 193 -11.25 14.30 1.61
N THR A 194 -11.28 15.40 0.87
CA THR A 194 -11.30 15.40 -0.60
C THR A 194 -10.46 16.53 -1.18
N ALA A 195 -10.41 16.65 -2.50
CA ALA A 195 -9.79 17.77 -3.20
C ALA A 195 -10.83 18.51 -4.06
N ASP A 196 -10.54 19.76 -4.41
CA ASP A 196 -11.34 20.50 -5.40
C ASP A 196 -11.38 19.74 -6.74
N GLY A 197 -10.25 19.19 -7.17
CA GLY A 197 -10.12 18.33 -8.33
C GLY A 197 -8.86 17.45 -8.30
N GLY A 198 -8.66 16.66 -9.35
CA GLY A 198 -7.47 15.85 -9.56
C GLY A 198 -7.17 15.70 -11.04
N TRP A 199 -5.91 15.58 -11.42
CA TRP A 199 -5.49 15.45 -12.82
C TRP A 199 -5.48 14.01 -13.27
N ARG A 200 -6.09 13.75 -14.43
CA ARG A 200 -6.00 12.45 -15.10
C ARG A 200 -6.25 12.56 -16.61
N ARG A 201 -5.32 12.08 -17.43
CA ARG A 201 -5.36 12.09 -18.91
C ARG A 201 -5.57 13.49 -19.46
N GLY A 202 -4.77 14.45 -19.00
CA GLY A 202 -4.81 15.84 -19.43
C GLY A 202 -6.06 16.60 -19.00
N ARG A 203 -6.86 16.06 -18.07
CA ARG A 203 -8.13 16.65 -17.62
C ARG A 203 -8.21 16.72 -16.11
N VAL A 204 -8.92 17.73 -15.62
CA VAL A 204 -9.28 17.83 -14.20
C VAL A 204 -10.59 17.08 -13.94
N LEU A 205 -10.58 16.17 -13.01
CA LEU A 205 -11.76 15.51 -12.46
C LEU A 205 -12.27 16.33 -11.27
N SER A 206 -13.56 16.66 -11.23
CA SER A 206 -14.14 17.43 -10.13
C SER A 206 -14.51 16.53 -8.95
N LEU A 207 -13.59 16.37 -8.00
CA LEU A 207 -13.76 15.45 -6.88
C LEU A 207 -14.74 16.00 -5.83
N LYS A 208 -14.63 17.28 -5.49
CA LYS A 208 -15.54 17.92 -4.52
C LYS A 208 -17.00 17.85 -4.95
N ASN A 209 -17.29 18.04 -6.24
CA ASN A 209 -18.67 17.92 -6.72
C ASN A 209 -19.20 16.49 -6.59
N THR A 210 -18.37 15.49 -6.83
CA THR A 210 -18.74 14.08 -6.63
C THR A 210 -19.03 13.78 -5.16
N VAL A 211 -18.23 14.33 -4.24
CA VAL A 211 -18.48 14.22 -2.79
C VAL A 211 -19.75 14.95 -2.40
N ASP A 212 -19.99 16.17 -2.90
CA ASP A 212 -21.23 16.90 -2.60
C ASP A 212 -22.49 16.15 -3.06
N GLU A 213 -22.41 15.48 -4.21
CA GLU A 213 -23.52 14.64 -4.68
C GLU A 213 -23.71 13.41 -3.77
N ALA A 214 -22.62 12.76 -3.36
CA ALA A 214 -22.66 11.64 -2.43
C ALA A 214 -23.32 12.05 -1.10
N LEU A 215 -22.96 13.22 -0.57
CA LEU A 215 -23.42 13.70 0.72
C LEU A 215 -24.87 14.20 0.75
N LYS A 216 -25.57 14.31 -0.40
CA LYS A 216 -27.01 14.59 -0.41
C LYS A 216 -27.85 13.49 0.24
N GLY A 217 -27.36 12.24 0.25
CA GLY A 217 -28.03 11.10 0.87
C GLY A 217 -27.18 10.40 1.92
N ALA A 218 -26.14 11.07 2.43
CA ALA A 218 -25.28 10.54 3.48
C ALA A 218 -25.71 11.09 4.84
N GLU A 219 -25.63 10.24 5.85
CA GLU A 219 -25.94 10.59 7.23
C GLU A 219 -24.63 10.68 8.06
N GLY A 220 -24.59 11.58 9.04
CA GLY A 220 -23.52 11.63 10.05
C GLY A 220 -22.25 12.41 9.66
N VAL A 221 -22.06 12.81 8.40
CA VAL A 221 -20.91 13.62 7.99
C VAL A 221 -21.15 15.08 8.41
N SER A 222 -20.38 15.52 9.40
CA SER A 222 -20.41 16.90 9.89
C SER A 222 -19.43 17.81 9.15
N ASP A 223 -18.29 17.27 8.69
CA ASP A 223 -17.16 18.04 8.20
C ASP A 223 -16.61 17.49 6.87
N VAL A 224 -16.19 18.40 5.99
CA VAL A 224 -15.49 18.08 4.74
C VAL A 224 -14.22 18.90 4.66
N VAL A 225 -13.07 18.24 4.58
CA VAL A 225 -11.77 18.91 4.37
C VAL A 225 -11.44 18.88 2.88
N VAL A 226 -11.13 20.04 2.29
CA VAL A 226 -10.90 20.19 0.86
C VAL A 226 -9.47 20.63 0.56
N VAL A 227 -8.71 19.77 -0.08
CA VAL A 227 -7.36 20.07 -0.59
C VAL A 227 -7.50 20.87 -1.89
N LYS A 228 -6.72 21.95 -2.00
CA LYS A 228 -6.67 22.76 -3.22
C LYS A 228 -5.62 22.19 -4.17
N ARG A 229 -6.06 21.43 -5.18
CA ARG A 229 -5.19 20.77 -6.16
C ARG A 229 -5.34 21.32 -7.58
N ALA A 230 -6.56 21.54 -8.04
CA ALA A 230 -6.85 22.12 -9.35
C ALA A 230 -6.83 23.65 -9.27
N HIS A 231 -5.71 24.29 -9.59
CA HIS A 231 -5.59 25.73 -9.53
C HIS A 231 -6.16 26.42 -10.77
N GLY A 232 -7.01 27.44 -10.55
CA GLY A 232 -7.45 28.37 -11.59
C GLY A 232 -8.83 28.07 -12.17
N ASP A 233 -9.41 29.08 -12.87
CA ASP A 233 -10.59 28.94 -13.69
C ASP A 233 -10.39 27.81 -14.73
N PRO A 234 -11.30 26.86 -14.92
CA PRO A 234 -12.78 27.01 -14.78
C PRO A 234 -13.44 26.09 -13.75
N PHE A 235 -12.77 25.64 -12.68
CA PHE A 235 -13.40 24.75 -11.70
C PHE A 235 -13.88 25.52 -10.46
N PRO A 236 -15.16 25.98 -10.42
CA PRO A 236 -15.72 26.53 -9.21
C PRO A 236 -15.88 25.41 -8.19
N CYS A 237 -15.07 25.42 -7.15
CA CYS A 237 -15.24 24.59 -5.98
C CYS A 237 -16.17 25.32 -5.00
N HIS A 238 -17.40 24.82 -4.84
CA HIS A 238 -18.31 25.35 -3.84
C HIS A 238 -17.93 24.83 -2.45
N VAL A 239 -17.62 25.76 -1.55
CA VAL A 239 -17.36 25.49 -0.13
C VAL A 239 -18.60 25.84 0.66
N LYS A 240 -19.24 24.84 1.26
CA LYS A 240 -20.43 25.03 2.10
C LYS A 240 -20.02 25.52 3.47
N GLU A 241 -20.43 26.73 3.82
CA GLU A 241 -20.16 27.32 5.14
C GLU A 241 -20.70 26.44 6.27
N GLY A 242 -19.93 26.31 7.36
CA GLY A 242 -20.27 25.51 8.52
C GLY A 242 -20.03 24.00 8.39
N ARG A 243 -19.65 23.52 7.18
CA ARG A 243 -19.32 22.10 6.94
C ARG A 243 -17.94 21.92 6.31
N ASP A 244 -17.61 22.77 5.34
CA ASP A 244 -16.43 22.59 4.49
C ASP A 244 -15.24 23.44 4.98
N HIS A 245 -14.08 22.82 5.07
CA HIS A 245 -12.84 23.44 5.52
C HIS A 245 -11.79 23.33 4.42
N TRP A 246 -11.21 24.45 4.01
CA TRP A 246 -10.03 24.40 3.16
C TRP A 246 -8.85 23.83 3.95
N TYR A 247 -8.22 22.76 3.44
CA TYR A 247 -7.06 22.11 4.06
C TYR A 247 -5.98 23.12 4.48
N HIS A 248 -5.53 23.98 3.55
CA HIS A 248 -4.47 24.93 3.82
C HIS A 248 -4.82 25.93 4.94
N ARG A 249 -6.10 26.30 5.11
CA ARG A 249 -6.55 27.15 6.23
C ARG A 249 -6.64 26.37 7.52
N LEU A 250 -7.12 25.13 7.45
CA LEU A 250 -7.24 24.27 8.63
C LEU A 250 -5.90 23.98 9.27
N VAL A 251 -4.82 23.83 8.49
CA VAL A 251 -3.48 23.48 8.97
C VAL A 251 -2.57 24.67 9.20
N GLN A 252 -2.91 25.88 8.71
CA GLN A 252 -2.02 27.03 8.66
C GLN A 252 -1.42 27.39 10.03
N ASP A 253 -2.26 27.51 11.04
CA ASP A 253 -1.87 28.00 12.37
C ASP A 253 -1.79 26.84 13.40
N GLN A 254 -1.81 25.59 12.93
CA GLN A 254 -1.71 24.44 13.83
C GLN A 254 -0.28 24.22 14.33
N PRO A 255 -0.13 23.75 15.57
CA PRO A 255 1.16 23.33 16.09
C PRO A 255 1.82 22.25 15.22
N VAL A 256 3.14 22.30 15.10
CA VAL A 256 3.97 21.30 14.39
C VAL A 256 4.24 20.06 15.25
N GLU A 257 3.72 20.03 16.47
CA GLU A 257 3.78 18.91 17.40
C GLU A 257 2.38 18.40 17.70
N CYS A 258 2.21 17.11 17.66
CA CYS A 258 0.99 16.40 18.01
C CYS A 258 1.39 15.01 18.50
N PRO A 259 1.43 14.74 19.81
CA PRO A 259 1.76 13.42 20.33
C PRO A 259 0.87 12.33 19.70
N CYS A 260 1.49 11.19 19.39
CA CYS A 260 0.75 10.05 18.89
C CYS A 260 -0.16 9.46 19.97
N GLU A 261 -1.38 9.09 19.60
CA GLU A 261 -2.28 8.32 20.46
C GLU A 261 -1.68 6.94 20.73
N GLU A 262 -1.66 6.51 22.00
CA GLU A 262 -1.26 5.16 22.37
C GLU A 262 -2.36 4.17 22.03
N MET A 263 -2.22 3.50 20.85
CA MET A 263 -3.20 2.52 20.39
C MET A 263 -2.95 1.16 21.02
N GLU A 264 -4.00 0.49 21.46
CA GLU A 264 -3.93 -0.93 21.78
C GLU A 264 -3.63 -1.75 20.49
N ALA A 265 -3.00 -2.91 20.64
CA ALA A 265 -2.60 -3.75 19.51
C ALA A 265 -3.75 -4.05 18.53
N GLU A 266 -4.94 -4.31 19.07
CA GLU A 266 -6.13 -4.67 18.31
C GLU A 266 -7.09 -3.49 18.07
N ASP A 267 -6.69 -2.25 18.39
CA ASP A 267 -7.44 -1.07 17.96
C ASP A 267 -7.49 -0.99 16.45
N MET A 268 -8.69 -0.72 15.92
CA MET A 268 -8.92 -0.61 14.47
C MET A 268 -8.10 0.52 13.87
N LEU A 269 -7.33 0.21 12.83
CA LEU A 269 -6.52 1.16 12.09
C LEU A 269 -7.28 1.72 10.88
N PHE A 270 -7.82 0.83 10.06
CA PHE A 270 -8.58 1.23 8.88
C PHE A 270 -9.65 0.22 8.49
N LEU A 271 -10.58 0.71 7.67
CA LEU A 271 -11.54 -0.06 6.92
C LEU A 271 -11.25 0.07 5.43
N LEU A 272 -11.16 -1.05 4.73
CA LEU A 272 -11.03 -1.02 3.28
C LEU A 272 -12.11 -1.86 2.62
N TYR A 273 -12.89 -1.22 1.74
CA TYR A 273 -14.03 -1.84 1.10
C TYR A 273 -13.64 -2.62 -0.15
N THR A 274 -13.97 -3.91 -0.16
CA THR A 274 -13.83 -4.79 -1.33
C THR A 274 -15.17 -5.02 -2.01
N SER A 275 -15.14 -5.39 -3.30
CA SER A 275 -16.34 -5.80 -4.01
C SER A 275 -16.80 -7.18 -3.48
N GLY A 276 -17.83 -7.19 -2.65
CA GLY A 276 -18.40 -8.44 -2.14
C GLY A 276 -19.08 -9.27 -3.25
N THR A 277 -19.05 -10.59 -3.13
CA THR A 277 -19.78 -11.53 -4.01
C THR A 277 -21.30 -11.31 -3.99
N THR A 278 -21.83 -10.62 -2.98
CA THR A 278 -23.25 -10.32 -2.77
C THR A 278 -23.69 -8.95 -3.30
N GLY A 279 -22.80 -8.21 -3.99
CA GLY A 279 -23.09 -6.90 -4.59
C GLY A 279 -22.94 -5.70 -3.64
N LYS A 280 -22.93 -5.90 -2.31
CA LYS A 280 -22.61 -4.82 -1.36
C LYS A 280 -21.11 -4.86 -1.03
N PRO A 281 -20.42 -3.70 -0.98
CA PRO A 281 -19.04 -3.62 -0.53
C PRO A 281 -18.92 -4.13 0.92
N LYS A 282 -17.84 -4.90 1.20
CA LYS A 282 -17.53 -5.40 2.55
C LYS A 282 -16.36 -4.60 3.11
N GLY A 283 -16.54 -3.98 4.26
CA GLY A 283 -15.47 -3.25 4.96
C GLY A 283 -14.55 -4.23 5.68
N ILE A 284 -13.37 -4.48 5.12
CA ILE A 284 -12.35 -5.31 5.74
C ILE A 284 -11.69 -4.53 6.86
N ILE A 285 -11.62 -5.12 8.06
CA ILE A 285 -11.02 -4.51 9.25
C ILE A 285 -9.56 -4.93 9.36
N HIS A 286 -8.66 -3.96 9.45
CA HIS A 286 -7.29 -4.17 9.90
C HIS A 286 -7.02 -3.40 11.19
N THR A 287 -6.26 -4.04 12.11
CA THR A 287 -5.88 -3.50 13.41
C THR A 287 -4.42 -3.05 13.42
N THR A 288 -4.01 -2.38 14.48
CA THR A 288 -2.77 -1.59 14.52
C THR A 288 -1.50 -2.47 14.52
N ALA A 289 -1.31 -3.32 15.51
CA ALA A 289 0.00 -3.93 15.77
C ALA A 289 0.37 -5.06 14.78
N GLY A 290 -0.52 -6.01 14.58
CA GLY A 290 -0.23 -7.14 13.70
C GLY A 290 0.03 -6.70 12.26
N TYR A 291 -0.81 -5.82 11.73
CA TYR A 291 -0.63 -5.24 10.40
C TYR A 291 0.69 -4.45 10.29
N MET A 292 1.05 -3.68 11.34
CA MET A 292 2.30 -2.94 11.42
C MET A 292 3.52 -3.87 11.26
N VAL A 293 3.61 -4.92 12.05
CA VAL A 293 4.74 -5.86 12.01
C VAL A 293 4.80 -6.57 10.65
N TYR A 294 3.66 -6.98 10.13
CA TYR A 294 3.58 -7.73 8.87
C TYR A 294 4.00 -6.90 7.66
N THR A 295 3.48 -5.67 7.54
CA THR A 295 3.83 -4.78 6.42
C THR A 295 5.28 -4.30 6.48
N TYR A 296 5.83 -4.12 7.69
CA TYR A 296 7.24 -3.82 7.87
C TYR A 296 8.13 -4.93 7.29
N LEU A 297 7.90 -6.18 7.74
CA LEU A 297 8.76 -7.30 7.41
C LEU A 297 8.65 -7.71 5.93
N THR A 298 7.42 -7.75 5.40
CA THR A 298 7.18 -8.07 3.98
C THR A 298 7.82 -7.04 3.06
N THR A 299 7.76 -5.75 3.40
CA THR A 299 8.43 -4.70 2.62
C THR A 299 9.95 -4.86 2.64
N LYS A 300 10.53 -5.08 3.82
CA LYS A 300 11.98 -5.24 4.01
C LYS A 300 12.56 -6.37 3.16
N TYR A 301 11.94 -7.54 3.19
CA TYR A 301 12.52 -8.73 2.59
C TYR A 301 12.09 -8.95 1.14
N ILE A 302 10.85 -8.64 0.78
CA ILE A 302 10.37 -8.91 -0.59
C ILE A 302 10.89 -7.88 -1.60
N PHE A 303 11.00 -6.63 -1.18
CA PHE A 303 11.65 -5.62 -2.01
C PHE A 303 13.16 -5.54 -1.76
N ASP A 304 13.69 -6.37 -0.86
CA ASP A 304 15.12 -6.31 -0.46
C ASP A 304 15.57 -4.87 -0.20
N LEU A 305 14.71 -4.09 0.46
CA LEU A 305 14.81 -2.64 0.54
C LEU A 305 16.07 -2.19 1.24
N LYS A 306 16.84 -1.31 0.59
CA LYS A 306 18.09 -0.73 1.10
C LYS A 306 17.89 0.77 1.40
N PRO A 307 18.75 1.35 2.26
CA PRO A 307 18.65 2.76 2.62
C PRO A 307 18.74 3.73 1.43
N GLU A 308 19.45 3.37 0.37
CA GLU A 308 19.67 4.17 -0.84
C GLU A 308 18.58 4.00 -1.90
N ASP A 309 17.65 3.06 -1.71
CA ASP A 309 16.63 2.78 -2.70
C ASP A 309 15.64 3.94 -2.87
N VAL A 310 15.24 4.12 -4.12
CA VAL A 310 14.10 4.94 -4.52
C VAL A 310 13.00 3.98 -4.99
N PHE A 311 12.01 3.81 -4.14
CA PHE A 311 10.91 2.85 -4.32
C PHE A 311 9.74 3.50 -5.05
N TRP A 312 9.23 2.86 -6.09
CA TRP A 312 8.03 3.30 -6.77
C TRP A 312 7.00 2.19 -6.91
N CYS A 313 5.93 2.30 -6.13
CA CYS A 313 4.71 1.53 -6.32
C CYS A 313 3.69 2.37 -7.08
N THR A 314 3.20 1.87 -8.20
CA THR A 314 2.26 2.60 -9.07
C THR A 314 0.79 2.36 -8.74
N ALA A 315 0.51 1.67 -7.63
CA ALA A 315 -0.84 1.46 -7.15
C ALA A 315 -1.47 2.76 -6.63
N ASP A 316 -2.78 2.75 -6.46
CA ASP A 316 -3.52 3.81 -5.77
C ASP A 316 -3.75 3.45 -4.30
N VAL A 317 -3.70 4.43 -3.40
CA VAL A 317 -3.94 4.20 -1.96
C VAL A 317 -5.39 3.79 -1.67
N GLY A 318 -6.31 3.99 -2.60
CA GLY A 318 -7.67 3.45 -2.52
C GLY A 318 -7.76 1.91 -2.56
N TRP A 319 -6.63 1.23 -2.78
CA TRP A 319 -6.49 -0.23 -2.73
C TRP A 319 -5.55 -0.65 -1.60
N ILE A 320 -5.65 -1.92 -1.18
CA ILE A 320 -4.77 -2.44 -0.10
C ILE A 320 -3.28 -2.32 -0.46
N THR A 321 -2.92 -2.44 -1.72
CA THR A 321 -1.54 -2.28 -2.17
C THR A 321 -0.99 -0.90 -1.83
N GLY A 322 -1.79 0.14 -1.97
CA GLY A 322 -1.39 1.49 -1.60
C GLY A 322 -1.25 1.67 -0.09
N HIS A 323 -2.14 1.09 0.71
CA HIS A 323 -2.00 1.09 2.17
C HIS A 323 -0.72 0.41 2.61
N SER A 324 -0.51 -0.84 2.18
CA SER A 324 0.59 -1.68 2.65
C SER A 324 1.94 -1.29 2.04
N TYR A 325 1.99 -0.90 0.75
CA TYR A 325 3.24 -0.72 -0.01
C TYR A 325 3.40 0.66 -0.68
N ILE A 326 2.62 1.65 -0.25
CA ILE A 326 2.93 3.08 -0.46
C ILE A 326 3.01 3.77 0.89
N VAL A 327 1.97 3.64 1.75
CA VAL A 327 1.94 4.39 3.00
C VAL A 327 2.76 3.66 4.07
N TYR A 328 2.31 2.49 4.53
CA TYR A 328 2.78 1.93 5.78
C TYR A 328 4.12 1.19 5.68
N GLY A 329 4.22 0.15 4.88
CA GLY A 329 5.42 -0.66 4.79
C GLY A 329 6.69 0.09 4.42
N PRO A 330 6.69 0.86 3.31
CA PRO A 330 7.87 1.63 2.91
C PRO A 330 8.26 2.71 3.93
N MET A 331 7.28 3.44 4.49
CA MET A 331 7.60 4.49 5.47
C MET A 331 8.12 3.93 6.78
N GLN A 332 7.63 2.79 7.24
CA GLN A 332 8.22 2.08 8.39
C GLN A 332 9.68 1.69 8.15
N ASN A 333 10.06 1.41 6.92
CA ASN A 333 11.40 1.06 6.50
C ASN A 333 12.27 2.28 6.10
N ALA A 334 11.84 3.51 6.39
CA ALA A 334 12.52 4.74 6.01
C ALA A 334 12.83 4.83 4.51
N ALA A 335 11.98 4.30 3.64
CA ALA A 335 12.15 4.37 2.19
C ALA A 335 12.03 5.79 1.64
N THR A 336 12.76 6.08 0.56
CA THR A 336 12.43 7.18 -0.34
C THR A 336 11.45 6.66 -1.38
N GLN A 337 10.31 7.32 -1.56
CA GLN A 337 9.24 6.85 -2.44
C GLN A 337 8.85 7.87 -3.48
N ILE A 338 8.49 7.38 -4.67
CA ILE A 338 7.84 8.18 -5.71
C ILE A 338 6.33 8.01 -5.59
N ILE A 339 5.60 9.10 -5.63
CA ILE A 339 4.14 9.16 -5.75
C ILE A 339 3.82 9.95 -7.02
N TYR A 340 3.02 9.37 -7.90
CA TYR A 340 2.62 9.98 -9.14
C TYR A 340 1.11 10.16 -9.22
N GLU A 341 0.64 11.39 -9.47
CA GLU A 341 -0.74 11.68 -9.80
C GLU A 341 -0.86 11.82 -11.31
N GLY A 342 -1.50 10.87 -11.96
CA GLY A 342 -1.72 10.95 -13.40
C GLY A 342 -1.97 9.60 -14.08
N ALA A 343 -2.08 9.64 -15.39
CA ALA A 343 -2.15 8.45 -16.22
C ALA A 343 -0.74 8.02 -16.70
N PRO A 344 -0.51 6.73 -16.95
CA PRO A 344 0.82 6.24 -17.34
C PRO A 344 1.23 6.66 -18.78
N ASN A 345 0.31 7.24 -19.54
CA ASN A 345 0.49 7.63 -20.92
C ASN A 345 0.10 9.10 -21.19
N GLU A 346 0.33 9.96 -20.22
CA GLU A 346 0.11 11.41 -20.36
C GLU A 346 1.40 12.15 -19.98
N PRO A 347 2.00 12.94 -20.85
CA PRO A 347 1.53 13.35 -22.20
C PRO A 347 1.71 12.27 -23.29
N ASP A 348 2.52 11.23 -23.06
CA ASP A 348 2.75 10.11 -23.97
C ASP A 348 3.09 8.82 -23.22
N GLU A 349 3.28 7.73 -23.93
CA GLU A 349 3.54 6.39 -23.39
C GLU A 349 4.95 6.23 -22.78
N GLY A 350 5.81 7.23 -22.88
CA GLY A 350 7.12 7.31 -22.23
C GLY A 350 7.08 7.77 -20.78
N ARG A 351 5.95 8.32 -20.32
CA ARG A 351 5.82 9.02 -19.03
C ARG A 351 6.37 8.29 -17.83
N PHE A 352 6.09 7.01 -17.71
CA PHE A 352 6.59 6.23 -16.57
C PHE A 352 8.11 6.04 -16.62
N TRP A 353 8.66 5.88 -17.80
CA TRP A 353 10.10 5.71 -17.99
C TRP A 353 10.86 7.02 -17.77
N GLU A 354 10.27 8.16 -18.15
CA GLU A 354 10.76 9.51 -17.81
C GLU A 354 10.85 9.69 -16.28
N ILE A 355 9.83 9.26 -15.54
CA ILE A 355 9.82 9.31 -14.06
C ILE A 355 10.90 8.41 -13.47
N VAL A 356 11.06 7.18 -13.98
CA VAL A 356 12.14 6.26 -13.56
C VAL A 356 13.51 6.89 -13.77
N GLU A 357 13.76 7.46 -14.95
CA GLU A 357 15.02 8.16 -15.28
C GLU A 357 15.25 9.38 -14.40
N LYS A 358 14.27 10.27 -14.32
CA LYS A 358 14.32 11.54 -13.57
C LYS A 358 14.66 11.35 -12.10
N TYR A 359 14.03 10.38 -11.46
CA TYR A 359 14.19 10.14 -10.01
C TYR A 359 15.10 8.96 -9.69
N ARG A 360 15.67 8.31 -10.71
CA ARG A 360 16.54 7.16 -10.55
C ARG A 360 15.88 6.05 -9.72
N ALA A 361 14.62 5.74 -10.02
CA ALA A 361 13.91 4.68 -9.33
C ALA A 361 14.71 3.36 -9.37
N THR A 362 14.84 2.69 -8.23
CA THR A 362 15.59 1.44 -8.11
C THR A 362 14.70 0.22 -7.99
N ILE A 363 13.48 0.41 -7.49
CA ILE A 363 12.46 -0.62 -7.33
C ILE A 363 11.19 -0.13 -8.01
N PHE A 364 10.64 -0.96 -8.91
CA PHE A 364 9.42 -0.63 -9.65
C PHE A 364 8.38 -1.74 -9.45
N TYR A 365 7.27 -1.40 -8.77
CA TYR A 365 6.20 -2.32 -8.39
C TYR A 365 4.88 -1.88 -9.03
N THR A 366 4.35 -2.71 -9.94
CA THR A 366 3.19 -2.34 -10.77
C THR A 366 2.27 -3.52 -11.04
N ALA A 367 1.12 -3.26 -11.67
CA ALA A 367 0.15 -4.30 -12.01
C ALA A 367 0.43 -4.91 -13.40
N PRO A 368 0.16 -6.21 -13.61
CA PRO A 368 0.26 -6.86 -14.93
C PRO A 368 -0.55 -6.16 -16.03
N THR A 369 -1.69 -5.56 -15.69
CA THR A 369 -2.46 -4.74 -16.65
C THR A 369 -1.64 -3.56 -17.18
N ALA A 370 -0.85 -2.88 -16.34
CA ALA A 370 0.06 -1.82 -16.78
C ALA A 370 1.18 -2.39 -17.67
N ILE A 371 1.78 -3.52 -17.28
CA ILE A 371 2.84 -4.18 -18.05
C ILE A 371 2.33 -4.55 -19.46
N ARG A 372 1.14 -5.13 -19.57
CA ARG A 372 0.52 -5.44 -20.87
C ARG A 372 0.26 -4.19 -21.71
N ALA A 373 -0.10 -3.07 -21.07
CA ALA A 373 -0.24 -1.79 -21.78
C ALA A 373 1.11 -1.30 -22.30
N PHE A 374 2.18 -1.36 -21.51
CA PHE A 374 3.53 -0.98 -21.93
C PHE A 374 4.03 -1.83 -23.10
N MET A 375 3.81 -3.15 -23.06
CA MET A 375 4.11 -4.04 -24.19
C MET A 375 3.38 -3.60 -25.47
N LYS A 376 2.09 -3.29 -25.36
CA LYS A 376 1.26 -2.87 -26.50
C LYS A 376 1.74 -1.54 -27.09
N TRP A 377 2.25 -0.62 -26.26
CA TRP A 377 2.78 0.68 -26.71
C TRP A 377 4.15 0.53 -27.40
N GLY A 378 4.89 -0.53 -27.05
CA GLY A 378 6.12 -0.95 -27.72
C GLY A 378 7.39 -0.53 -27.00
N ASP A 379 8.45 -1.28 -27.29
CA ASP A 379 9.75 -1.21 -26.65
C ASP A 379 10.48 0.12 -26.83
N LYS A 380 10.12 0.87 -27.87
CA LYS A 380 10.73 2.18 -28.16
C LYS A 380 10.63 3.15 -26.99
N TRP A 381 9.56 3.06 -26.17
CA TRP A 381 9.33 4.00 -25.08
C TRP A 381 10.31 3.80 -23.92
N PRO A 382 10.48 2.61 -23.34
CA PRO A 382 11.51 2.42 -22.33
C PRO A 382 12.93 2.60 -22.88
N GLN A 383 13.18 2.33 -24.16
CA GLN A 383 14.49 2.49 -24.79
C GLN A 383 14.94 3.95 -24.98
N GLN A 384 14.02 4.90 -24.92
CA GLN A 384 14.33 6.34 -25.00
C GLN A 384 14.81 6.93 -23.67
N HIS A 385 14.75 6.16 -22.56
CA HIS A 385 15.05 6.62 -21.21
C HIS A 385 16.11 5.75 -20.53
N ASP A 386 16.91 6.36 -19.67
CA ASP A 386 17.86 5.63 -18.82
C ASP A 386 17.15 5.00 -17.62
N ILE A 387 16.68 3.77 -17.78
CA ILE A 387 16.08 2.97 -16.71
C ILE A 387 17.09 2.03 -16.04
N SER A 388 18.39 2.23 -16.23
CA SER A 388 19.45 1.38 -15.68
C SER A 388 19.55 1.40 -14.15
N SER A 389 18.93 2.38 -13.50
CA SER A 389 18.81 2.45 -12.04
C SER A 389 17.95 1.33 -11.43
N LEU A 390 17.02 0.76 -12.19
CA LEU A 390 16.20 -0.33 -11.71
C LEU A 390 17.05 -1.55 -11.34
N ARG A 391 16.88 -2.05 -10.11
CA ARG A 391 17.54 -3.25 -9.60
C ARG A 391 16.58 -4.37 -9.23
N LEU A 392 15.29 -4.05 -8.97
CA LEU A 392 14.24 -4.99 -8.63
C LEU A 392 12.92 -4.56 -9.25
N LEU A 393 12.19 -5.52 -9.79
CA LEU A 393 10.86 -5.35 -10.34
C LEU A 393 9.84 -6.16 -9.55
N GLY A 394 8.61 -5.72 -9.51
CA GLY A 394 7.55 -6.47 -8.86
C GLY A 394 6.21 -6.36 -9.58
N THR A 395 5.34 -7.35 -9.36
CA THR A 395 3.98 -7.40 -9.89
C THR A 395 2.96 -7.70 -8.81
N VAL A 396 1.75 -7.14 -8.97
CA VAL A 396 0.70 -7.22 -7.95
C VAL A 396 -0.71 -7.09 -8.52
N GLY A 397 -1.66 -7.69 -7.85
CA GLY A 397 -3.10 -7.43 -8.00
C GLY A 397 -3.84 -8.38 -8.92
N GLU A 398 -3.15 -9.04 -9.81
CA GLU A 398 -3.69 -10.06 -10.71
C GLU A 398 -2.59 -11.03 -11.18
N PRO A 399 -2.92 -12.23 -11.65
CA PRO A 399 -1.93 -13.11 -12.27
C PRO A 399 -1.28 -12.47 -13.50
N ILE A 400 0.03 -12.60 -13.61
CA ILE A 400 0.78 -12.20 -14.81
C ILE A 400 0.98 -13.40 -15.73
N ASN A 401 0.65 -13.27 -17.01
CA ASN A 401 0.94 -14.32 -17.98
C ASN A 401 2.46 -14.39 -18.28
N PRO A 402 2.99 -15.58 -18.62
CA PRO A 402 4.41 -15.77 -18.84
C PRO A 402 5.03 -14.84 -19.91
N GLU A 403 4.28 -14.51 -20.97
CA GLU A 403 4.74 -13.59 -22.01
C GLU A 403 4.99 -12.18 -21.49
N ALA A 404 4.05 -11.63 -20.72
CA ALA A 404 4.19 -10.31 -20.12
C ALA A 404 5.31 -10.29 -19.07
N TRP A 405 5.46 -11.37 -18.29
CA TRP A 405 6.54 -11.53 -17.35
C TRP A 405 7.91 -11.54 -18.06
N MET A 406 8.03 -12.28 -19.17
CA MET A 406 9.27 -12.35 -19.94
C MET A 406 9.61 -11.02 -20.61
N TRP A 407 8.63 -10.29 -21.09
CA TRP A 407 8.84 -8.95 -21.62
C TRP A 407 9.36 -8.01 -20.50
N TYR A 408 8.72 -8.04 -19.35
CA TYR A 408 9.09 -7.24 -18.19
C TYR A 408 10.52 -7.55 -17.72
N HIS A 409 10.87 -8.84 -17.69
CA HIS A 409 12.21 -9.30 -17.35
C HIS A 409 13.28 -8.83 -18.36
N LYS A 410 12.99 -8.96 -19.66
CA LYS A 410 13.97 -8.67 -20.72
C LYS A 410 14.09 -7.18 -21.02
N VAL A 411 12.95 -6.51 -21.25
CA VAL A 411 12.93 -5.14 -21.75
C VAL A 411 13.14 -4.15 -20.62
N ILE A 412 12.44 -4.31 -19.49
CA ILE A 412 12.52 -3.39 -18.37
C ILE A 412 13.64 -3.82 -17.41
N GLY A 413 13.71 -5.09 -17.08
CA GLY A 413 14.70 -5.64 -16.15
C GLY A 413 16.08 -5.85 -16.75
N ALA A 414 16.22 -5.76 -18.08
CA ALA A 414 17.45 -6.03 -18.81
C ALA A 414 18.12 -7.37 -18.39
N GLU A 415 17.30 -8.37 -18.08
CA GLU A 415 17.67 -9.73 -17.60
C GLU A 415 18.48 -9.74 -16.28
N ARG A 416 18.70 -8.58 -15.64
CA ARG A 416 19.45 -8.42 -14.39
C ARG A 416 18.58 -8.24 -13.15
N CYS A 417 17.36 -7.67 -13.32
CA CYS A 417 16.47 -7.44 -12.20
C CYS A 417 15.65 -8.70 -11.90
N PRO A 418 15.65 -9.19 -10.65
CA PRO A 418 14.67 -10.20 -10.25
C PRO A 418 13.27 -9.59 -10.29
N ILE A 419 12.26 -10.45 -10.57
CA ILE A 419 10.86 -10.06 -10.51
C ILE A 419 10.21 -10.74 -9.33
N VAL A 420 9.69 -9.97 -8.37
CA VAL A 420 8.85 -10.48 -7.30
C VAL A 420 7.39 -10.42 -7.76
N ASP A 421 6.84 -11.57 -8.13
CA ASP A 421 5.43 -11.76 -8.44
C ASP A 421 4.70 -12.09 -7.13
N THR A 422 3.82 -11.19 -6.69
CA THR A 422 3.27 -11.24 -5.33
C THR A 422 1.81 -11.63 -5.34
N TRP A 423 1.45 -12.71 -4.66
CA TRP A 423 0.08 -13.09 -4.40
C TRP A 423 -0.33 -12.76 -2.97
N TRP A 424 -1.40 -12.00 -2.84
CA TRP A 424 -2.03 -11.60 -1.58
C TRP A 424 -3.35 -10.87 -1.83
N GLN A 425 -4.08 -10.55 -0.76
CA GLN A 425 -5.42 -9.95 -0.84
C GLN A 425 -5.57 -8.82 0.18
N THR A 426 -6.66 -8.06 0.10
CA THR A 426 -7.03 -7.09 1.14
C THR A 426 -7.13 -7.77 2.50
N GLU A 427 -7.71 -8.96 2.53
CA GLU A 427 -7.92 -9.78 3.72
C GLU A 427 -6.60 -10.25 4.37
N THR A 428 -5.53 -10.33 3.62
CA THR A 428 -4.24 -10.81 4.13
C THR A 428 -3.33 -9.72 4.68
N GLY A 429 -3.60 -8.46 4.35
CA GLY A 429 -2.85 -7.28 4.82
C GLY A 429 -1.47 -7.08 4.19
N GLY A 430 -0.90 -8.13 3.61
CA GLY A 430 0.41 -8.10 2.94
C GLY A 430 0.71 -9.39 2.18
N HIS A 431 1.92 -9.48 1.63
CA HIS A 431 2.36 -10.58 0.76
C HIS A 431 2.27 -11.94 1.45
N MET A 432 1.73 -12.93 0.75
CA MET A 432 1.58 -14.30 1.23
C MET A 432 2.48 -15.28 0.48
N LEU A 433 2.40 -15.28 -0.84
CA LEU A 433 3.25 -16.08 -1.73
C LEU A 433 4.01 -15.13 -2.65
N THR A 434 5.33 -15.31 -2.74
CA THR A 434 6.19 -14.42 -3.53
C THR A 434 7.62 -14.94 -3.55
N PRO A 435 8.42 -14.76 -4.60
CA PRO A 435 9.84 -15.03 -4.53
C PRO A 435 10.53 -14.11 -3.51
N VAL A 436 11.58 -14.63 -2.86
CA VAL A 436 12.54 -13.83 -2.09
C VAL A 436 13.73 -13.54 -3.02
N PRO A 437 13.95 -12.30 -3.44
CA PRO A 437 14.69 -11.99 -4.67
C PRO A 437 16.16 -12.41 -4.70
N GLY A 438 16.83 -12.49 -3.53
CA GLY A 438 18.22 -12.95 -3.42
C GLY A 438 18.37 -14.44 -3.14
N ALA A 439 17.27 -15.14 -2.84
CA ALA A 439 17.29 -16.48 -2.27
C ALA A 439 16.61 -17.53 -3.13
N THR A 440 15.47 -17.20 -3.73
CA THR A 440 14.63 -18.20 -4.42
C THR A 440 14.55 -17.95 -5.92
N ALA A 441 14.46 -19.05 -6.69
CA ALA A 441 14.27 -18.94 -8.12
C ALA A 441 12.90 -18.33 -8.45
N THR A 442 12.85 -17.44 -9.44
CA THR A 442 11.61 -16.89 -9.99
C THR A 442 11.11 -17.74 -11.17
N LYS A 443 9.81 -17.75 -11.39
CA LYS A 443 9.18 -18.47 -12.48
C LYS A 443 8.10 -17.58 -13.13
N PRO A 444 8.11 -17.43 -14.46
CA PRO A 444 7.09 -16.63 -15.14
C PRO A 444 5.67 -17.05 -14.77
N GLY A 445 4.85 -16.09 -14.33
CA GLY A 445 3.46 -16.32 -13.97
C GLY A 445 3.23 -17.11 -12.67
N CYS A 446 4.20 -17.12 -11.76
CA CYS A 446 4.10 -17.87 -10.51
C CYS A 446 4.64 -17.06 -9.33
N ALA A 447 3.84 -16.94 -8.27
CA ALA A 447 4.24 -16.34 -7.01
C ALA A 447 5.19 -17.22 -6.15
N THR A 448 5.50 -18.40 -6.61
CA THR A 448 6.55 -19.36 -6.18
C THR A 448 6.45 -19.90 -4.76
N VAL A 449 6.90 -19.17 -3.72
CA VAL A 449 7.10 -19.72 -2.37
C VAL A 449 6.33 -18.94 -1.31
N PRO A 450 5.98 -19.56 -0.17
CA PRO A 450 5.34 -18.84 0.92
C PRO A 450 6.29 -17.86 1.61
N PHE A 451 5.74 -16.74 2.08
CA PHE A 451 6.45 -15.85 2.99
C PHE A 451 6.54 -16.48 4.39
N PHE A 452 7.39 -15.93 5.25
CA PHE A 452 7.60 -16.42 6.62
C PHE A 452 6.29 -16.42 7.42
N GLY A 453 6.06 -17.50 8.17
CA GLY A 453 4.87 -17.71 8.97
C GLY A 453 3.62 -18.12 8.17
N ILE A 454 3.72 -18.24 6.85
CA ILE A 454 2.60 -18.62 5.99
C ILE A 454 2.71 -20.09 5.63
N GLU A 455 1.74 -20.90 6.05
CA GLU A 455 1.65 -22.33 5.76
C GLU A 455 0.50 -22.59 4.78
N PRO A 456 0.77 -22.62 3.46
CA PRO A 456 -0.27 -22.85 2.45
C PRO A 456 -0.61 -24.34 2.34
N ALA A 457 -1.84 -24.61 1.93
CA ALA A 457 -2.31 -25.92 1.50
C ALA A 457 -3.20 -25.78 0.26
N ILE A 458 -3.22 -26.81 -0.57
CA ILE A 458 -4.22 -26.95 -1.63
C ILE A 458 -5.23 -27.99 -1.16
N LEU A 459 -6.49 -27.60 -1.13
CA LEU A 459 -7.57 -28.46 -0.61
C LEU A 459 -8.61 -28.76 -1.69
N THR A 460 -9.16 -29.96 -1.65
CA THR A 460 -10.38 -30.31 -2.39
C THR A 460 -11.60 -29.60 -1.78
N ASP A 461 -12.75 -29.71 -2.44
CA ASP A 461 -14.01 -29.18 -1.91
C ASP A 461 -14.43 -29.87 -0.58
N GLU A 462 -13.92 -31.09 -0.32
CA GLU A 462 -14.13 -31.82 0.90
C GLU A 462 -13.14 -31.48 2.02
N GLY A 463 -12.14 -30.60 1.73
CA GLY A 463 -11.14 -30.13 2.67
C GLY A 463 -9.92 -31.06 2.83
N GLU A 464 -9.71 -31.99 1.91
CA GLU A 464 -8.55 -32.89 1.89
C GLU A 464 -7.40 -32.26 1.08
N GLU A 465 -6.15 -32.49 1.50
CA GLU A 465 -4.99 -32.00 0.74
C GLU A 465 -4.87 -32.69 -0.62
N ALA A 466 -4.62 -31.89 -1.67
CA ALA A 466 -4.56 -32.33 -3.07
C ALA A 466 -3.50 -31.57 -3.87
N GLU A 467 -3.16 -32.06 -5.08
CA GLU A 467 -2.26 -31.37 -6.02
C GLU A 467 -2.93 -30.17 -6.73
N ALA A 468 -4.26 -30.15 -6.80
CA ALA A 468 -5.05 -29.08 -7.40
C ALA A 468 -6.34 -28.87 -6.62
N GLY A 469 -6.74 -27.61 -6.42
CA GLY A 469 -7.93 -27.26 -5.65
C GLY A 469 -7.90 -25.83 -5.15
N ILE A 470 -8.45 -25.60 -3.98
CA ILE A 470 -8.55 -24.29 -3.33
C ILE A 470 -7.28 -24.03 -2.52
N LEU A 471 -6.64 -22.87 -2.75
CA LEU A 471 -5.54 -22.42 -1.91
C LEU A 471 -6.08 -22.01 -0.54
N ALA A 472 -5.62 -22.67 0.49
CA ALA A 472 -5.91 -22.39 1.90
C ALA A 472 -4.63 -22.05 2.66
N ILE A 473 -4.78 -21.32 3.78
CA ILE A 473 -3.70 -21.03 4.72
C ILE A 473 -4.04 -21.68 6.05
N LYS A 474 -3.14 -22.53 6.55
CA LYS A 474 -3.43 -23.40 7.71
C LYS A 474 -3.38 -22.67 9.05
N LYS A 475 -2.61 -21.58 9.16
CA LYS A 475 -2.37 -20.87 10.43
C LYS A 475 -2.59 -19.37 10.28
N SER A 476 -2.85 -18.70 11.39
CA SER A 476 -2.92 -17.24 11.47
C SER A 476 -1.55 -16.60 11.25
N TRP A 477 -1.55 -15.35 10.79
CA TRP A 477 -0.37 -14.47 10.67
C TRP A 477 -0.73 -13.06 11.15
N PRO A 478 0.24 -12.21 11.53
CA PRO A 478 -0.07 -10.92 12.15
C PRO A 478 -0.93 -9.98 11.30
N GLY A 479 -0.76 -10.02 9.97
CA GLY A 479 -1.46 -9.15 9.02
C GLY A 479 -2.87 -9.59 8.63
N ILE A 480 -3.38 -10.72 9.15
CA ILE A 480 -4.73 -11.22 8.81
C ILE A 480 -5.80 -10.19 9.22
N LEU A 481 -6.86 -10.07 8.42
CA LEU A 481 -8.02 -9.25 8.77
C LEU A 481 -8.59 -9.65 10.15
N ARG A 482 -9.26 -8.72 10.81
CA ARG A 482 -9.95 -9.00 12.09
C ARG A 482 -11.45 -9.16 11.94
N GLY A 483 -11.95 -9.22 10.72
CA GLY A 483 -13.36 -9.40 10.41
C GLY A 483 -13.86 -8.43 9.36
N ILE A 484 -15.18 -8.41 9.21
CA ILE A 484 -15.92 -7.54 8.30
C ILE A 484 -16.74 -6.58 9.16
N TYR A 485 -16.71 -5.30 8.81
CA TYR A 485 -17.43 -4.26 9.51
C TYR A 485 -18.94 -4.35 9.22
N GLY A 486 -19.79 -4.27 10.25
CA GLY A 486 -21.24 -4.28 10.19
C GLY A 486 -21.89 -5.60 10.54
#